data_f00b21a6f3d1e3e39a38e3de61661fe5
#
_entry.id   f00b21a6f3d1e3e39a38e3de61661fe5
#
_cell.length_a   1.000
_cell.length_b   1.000
_cell.length_c   1.000
_cell.angle_alpha   90.00
_cell.angle_beta   90.00
_cell.angle_gamma   90.00
#
_symmetry.space_group_name_H-M   'P 1'
#
loop_
_entity.id
_entity.type
_entity.pdbx_description
1 polymer ?
#
loop_
_entity_poly.entity_id
_entity_poly.type
_entity_poly.pdbx_seq_one_letter_code
_entity_poly.pdbx_strand_id
1 'polypeptide(L)'
;MYGYIKGVVTKVTPKNIIVENQGIGYLLIVSNPYNFSLNKDYKVYVYQYVREDVIDLYGFISEDEKDLFLKLISVSGIGPKSALSILATGTVSEIVKAIEARNDAYLRKFPGIGAKASQQIILDLQGKLNLGEEIMIKNTKLEDVEQALLALGYNKKEIAKVLPKLDQTLDEGALVKQALKALVK
;
A
#
# COMPACT_ATOMS: atom_id res chain seq x y z
N MET A 1 4.62 -14.85 17.76
CA MET A 1 4.66 -13.92 16.61
C MET A 1 3.38 -13.11 16.59
N TYR A 2 3.43 -11.82 16.26
CA TYR A 2 2.26 -10.94 16.27
C TYR A 2 1.75 -10.76 14.84
N GLY A 3 0.43 -10.85 14.63
CA GLY A 3 -0.22 -10.56 13.34
C GLY A 3 -0.53 -9.06 13.19
N TYR A 4 -1.12 -8.49 14.24
CA TYR A 4 -1.41 -7.06 14.37
C TYR A 4 -1.46 -6.67 15.87
N ILE A 5 -1.37 -5.39 16.15
CA ILE A 5 -1.62 -4.79 17.46
C ILE A 5 -2.72 -3.74 17.26
N LYS A 6 -3.80 -3.84 18.06
CA LYS A 6 -4.85 -2.83 18.11
C LYS A 6 -4.72 -2.05 19.40
N GLY A 7 -4.62 -0.74 19.32
CA GLY A 7 -4.49 0.11 20.51
C GLY A 7 -4.33 1.58 20.15
N VAL A 8 -4.07 2.38 21.17
CA VAL A 8 -3.92 3.83 21.06
C VAL A 8 -2.47 4.18 20.75
N VAL A 9 -2.24 5.07 19.80
CA VAL A 9 -0.91 5.64 19.56
C VAL A 9 -0.57 6.66 20.64
N THR A 10 0.37 6.33 21.53
CA THR A 10 0.74 7.17 22.68
C THR A 10 2.00 8.00 22.43
N LYS A 11 2.78 7.65 21.40
CA LYS A 11 3.97 8.41 20.99
C LYS A 11 4.23 8.26 19.50
N VAL A 12 4.62 9.36 18.87
CA VAL A 12 5.09 9.41 17.47
C VAL A 12 6.47 10.06 17.45
N THR A 13 7.43 9.41 16.79
CA THR A 13 8.80 9.92 16.57
C THR A 13 9.12 9.86 15.08
N PRO A 14 10.21 10.45 14.59
CA PRO A 14 10.54 10.39 13.16
C PRO A 14 10.80 8.99 12.58
N LYS A 15 10.95 7.97 13.42
CA LYS A 15 11.28 6.60 12.98
C LYS A 15 10.32 5.53 13.47
N ASN A 16 9.57 5.83 14.52
CA ASN A 16 8.73 4.83 15.18
C ASN A 16 7.51 5.45 15.85
N ILE A 17 6.56 4.59 16.19
CA ILE A 17 5.40 4.92 17.02
C ILE A 17 5.37 3.97 18.22
N ILE A 18 4.69 4.37 19.30
CA ILE A 18 4.30 3.47 20.39
C ILE A 18 2.80 3.29 20.33
N VAL A 19 2.38 2.03 20.21
CA VAL A 19 0.97 1.63 20.30
C VAL A 19 0.76 0.97 21.63
N GLU A 20 -0.12 1.55 22.46
CA GLU A 20 -0.47 1.00 23.75
C GLU A 20 -1.71 0.11 23.64
N ASN A 21 -1.60 -1.09 24.17
CA ASN A 21 -2.70 -2.02 24.34
C ASN A 21 -2.66 -2.57 25.77
N GLN A 22 -3.73 -2.34 26.54
CA GLN A 22 -3.89 -2.84 27.91
C GLN A 22 -2.68 -2.58 28.84
N GLY A 23 -2.11 -1.36 28.79
CA GLY A 23 -0.99 -0.97 29.63
C GLY A 23 0.38 -1.40 29.11
N ILE A 24 0.46 -2.05 27.95
CA ILE A 24 1.72 -2.42 27.30
C ILE A 24 1.95 -1.54 26.11
N GLY A 25 3.07 -0.80 26.08
CA GLY A 25 3.48 0.03 24.94
C GLY A 25 4.39 -0.74 23.99
N TYR A 26 3.91 -1.00 22.78
CA TYR A 26 4.68 -1.65 21.71
C TYR A 26 5.38 -0.61 20.84
N LEU A 27 6.72 -0.67 20.80
CA LEU A 27 7.53 0.17 19.92
C LEU A 27 7.54 -0.42 18.50
N LEU A 28 6.94 0.28 17.55
CA LEU A 28 6.84 -0.17 16.16
C LEU A 28 7.65 0.77 15.25
N ILE A 29 8.56 0.19 14.47
CA ILE A 29 9.26 0.89 13.39
C ILE A 29 8.33 0.91 12.19
N VAL A 30 8.03 2.08 11.65
CA VAL A 30 7.07 2.28 10.56
C VAL A 30 7.70 3.03 9.39
N SER A 31 7.14 2.84 8.19
CA SER A 31 7.60 3.52 6.97
C SER A 31 7.38 5.03 7.06
N ASN A 32 6.19 5.46 7.47
CA ASN A 32 5.83 6.85 7.67
C ASN A 32 5.07 7.06 9.00
N PRO A 33 5.76 7.52 10.07
CA PRO A 33 5.12 7.76 11.36
C PRO A 33 4.01 8.82 11.33
N TYR A 34 4.04 9.73 10.37
CA TYR A 34 3.05 10.81 10.26
C TYR A 34 1.68 10.34 9.73
N ASN A 35 1.58 9.08 9.28
CA ASN A 35 0.30 8.45 8.99
C ASN A 35 -0.48 8.11 10.26
N PHE A 36 0.16 8.21 11.42
CA PHE A 36 -0.44 7.90 12.73
C PHE A 36 -0.62 9.17 13.56
N SER A 37 -1.83 9.39 14.04
CA SER A 37 -2.16 10.53 14.89
C SER A 37 -2.06 10.12 16.36
N LEU A 38 -1.46 11.01 17.19
CA LEU A 38 -1.37 10.81 18.63
C LEU A 38 -2.77 10.70 19.26
N ASN A 39 -2.91 9.85 20.26
CA ASN A 39 -4.14 9.59 21.02
C ASN A 39 -5.31 9.05 20.16
N LYS A 40 -5.03 8.41 19.03
CA LYS A 40 -6.04 7.73 18.22
C LYS A 40 -5.83 6.22 18.22
N ASP A 41 -6.94 5.48 18.12
CA ASP A 41 -6.94 4.04 17.96
C ASP A 41 -6.54 3.63 16.55
N TYR A 42 -5.66 2.63 16.46
CA TYR A 42 -5.27 2.00 15.21
C TYR A 42 -5.20 0.47 15.36
N LYS A 43 -5.49 -0.23 14.28
CA LYS A 43 -5.06 -1.61 14.06
C LYS A 43 -3.81 -1.55 13.19
N VAL A 44 -2.65 -1.80 13.79
CA VAL A 44 -1.37 -1.79 13.10
C VAL A 44 -0.95 -3.22 12.82
N TYR A 45 -0.77 -3.57 11.56
CA TYR A 45 -0.26 -4.88 11.16
C TYR A 45 1.22 -4.96 11.49
N VAL A 46 1.68 -6.10 12.00
CA VAL A 46 3.04 -6.19 12.58
C VAL A 46 3.82 -7.35 11.98
N TYR A 47 5.08 -7.12 11.75
CA TYR A 47 6.07 -8.14 11.45
C TYR A 47 7.20 -8.10 12.47
N GLN A 48 7.44 -9.22 13.13
CA GLN A 48 8.53 -9.37 14.10
C GLN A 48 9.77 -9.89 13.36
N TYR A 49 10.78 -9.02 13.29
CA TYR A 49 12.08 -9.35 12.71
C TYR A 49 13.05 -9.76 13.82
N VAL A 50 13.55 -10.99 13.74
CA VAL A 50 14.45 -11.54 14.74
C VAL A 50 15.75 -11.98 14.07
N ARG A 51 16.89 -11.53 14.62
CA ARG A 51 18.24 -11.95 14.30
C ARG A 51 18.99 -12.17 15.60
N GLU A 52 20.23 -12.62 15.54
CA GLU A 52 21.06 -12.90 16.73
C GLU A 52 21.18 -11.69 17.65
N ASP A 53 21.27 -10.48 17.07
CA ASP A 53 21.51 -9.21 17.76
C ASP A 53 20.34 -8.22 17.71
N VAL A 54 19.23 -8.58 17.06
CA VAL A 54 18.11 -7.67 16.80
C VAL A 54 16.75 -8.34 17.00
N ILE A 55 15.88 -7.69 17.76
CA ILE A 55 14.46 -8.00 17.85
C ILE A 55 13.69 -6.71 17.58
N ASP A 56 13.23 -6.54 16.36
CA ASP A 56 12.47 -5.36 15.93
C ASP A 56 11.02 -5.72 15.60
N LEU A 57 10.10 -4.81 15.89
CA LEU A 57 8.72 -4.87 15.42
C LEU A 57 8.51 -3.80 14.34
N TYR A 58 8.21 -4.25 13.13
CA TYR A 58 7.83 -3.38 12.02
C TYR A 58 6.31 -3.27 11.97
N GLY A 59 5.80 -2.03 11.87
CA GLY A 59 4.37 -1.74 11.85
C GLY A 59 3.93 -1.16 10.51
N PHE A 60 2.73 -1.56 10.05
CA PHE A 60 2.14 -1.18 8.78
C PHE A 60 0.68 -0.77 8.96
N ILE A 61 0.26 0.24 8.21
CA ILE A 61 -1.11 0.76 8.33
C ILE A 61 -2.14 -0.16 7.63
N SER A 62 -1.68 -0.96 6.67
CA SER A 62 -2.51 -1.94 5.97
C SER A 62 -1.81 -3.30 5.87
N GLU A 63 -2.57 -4.33 5.58
CA GLU A 63 -2.07 -5.69 5.34
C GLU A 63 -1.26 -5.73 4.04
N ASP A 64 -1.72 -5.05 2.99
CA ASP A 64 -1.01 -4.94 1.71
C ASP A 64 0.38 -4.32 1.86
N GLU A 65 0.52 -3.27 2.71
CA GLU A 65 1.81 -2.66 2.99
C GLU A 65 2.76 -3.64 3.67
N LYS A 66 2.25 -4.43 4.64
CA LYS A 66 2.99 -5.50 5.30
C LYS A 66 3.41 -6.59 4.32
N ASP A 67 2.50 -7.03 3.45
CA ASP A 67 2.78 -8.09 2.49
C ASP A 67 3.80 -7.66 1.44
N LEU A 68 3.71 -6.41 0.95
CA LEU A 68 4.72 -5.84 0.08
C LEU A 68 6.09 -5.75 0.78
N PHE A 69 6.10 -5.34 2.06
CA PHE A 69 7.35 -5.33 2.84
C PHE A 69 7.98 -6.72 2.91
N LEU A 70 7.19 -7.76 3.21
CA LEU A 70 7.67 -9.15 3.27
C LEU A 70 8.23 -9.63 1.94
N LYS A 71 7.56 -9.29 0.84
CA LYS A 71 8.05 -9.58 -0.51
C LYS A 71 9.37 -8.85 -0.80
N LEU A 72 9.48 -7.56 -0.45
CA LEU A 72 10.70 -6.79 -0.67
C LEU A 72 11.89 -7.35 0.13
N ILE A 73 11.71 -7.70 1.42
CA ILE A 73 12.80 -8.27 2.22
C ILE A 73 13.18 -9.71 1.84
N SER A 74 12.37 -10.40 1.05
CA SER A 74 12.71 -11.71 0.49
C SER A 74 13.68 -11.61 -0.69
N VAL A 75 13.83 -10.41 -1.28
CA VAL A 75 14.76 -10.15 -2.40
C VAL A 75 16.19 -10.08 -1.88
N SER A 76 17.10 -10.79 -2.55
CA SER A 76 18.52 -10.77 -2.17
C SER A 76 19.10 -9.35 -2.22
N GLY A 77 19.73 -8.93 -1.11
CA GLY A 77 20.32 -7.61 -0.96
C GLY A 77 19.34 -6.50 -0.53
N ILE A 78 18.06 -6.82 -0.31
CA ILE A 78 17.07 -5.88 0.23
C ILE A 78 16.79 -6.23 1.69
N GLY A 79 17.25 -5.37 2.59
CA GLY A 79 16.96 -5.48 4.03
C GLY A 79 15.77 -4.63 4.46
N PRO A 80 15.35 -4.76 5.75
CA PRO A 80 14.22 -4.02 6.30
C PRO A 80 14.31 -2.50 6.11
N LYS A 81 15.50 -1.90 6.26
CA LYS A 81 15.69 -0.45 6.08
C LYS A 81 15.41 -0.01 4.64
N SER A 82 15.89 -0.77 3.64
CA SER A 82 15.65 -0.48 2.24
C SER A 82 14.17 -0.66 1.88
N ALA A 83 13.54 -1.73 2.36
CA ALA A 83 12.12 -1.97 2.16
C ALA A 83 11.24 -0.86 2.76
N LEU A 84 11.53 -0.40 4.00
CA LEU A 84 10.84 0.74 4.60
C LEU A 84 11.03 2.04 3.79
N SER A 85 12.24 2.27 3.26
CA SER A 85 12.52 3.46 2.44
C SER A 85 11.67 3.48 1.16
N ILE A 86 11.46 2.32 0.54
CA ILE A 86 10.57 2.17 -0.61
C ILE A 86 9.11 2.51 -0.21
N LEU A 87 8.62 1.93 0.89
CA LEU A 87 7.26 2.14 1.38
C LEU A 87 7.00 3.55 1.91
N ALA A 88 8.03 4.25 2.38
CA ALA A 88 7.91 5.63 2.88
C ALA A 88 7.64 6.65 1.76
N THR A 89 8.04 6.37 0.54
CA THR A 89 8.04 7.32 -0.59
C THR A 89 7.09 6.95 -1.72
N GLY A 90 6.63 5.70 -1.79
CA GLY A 90 5.69 5.24 -2.80
C GLY A 90 4.48 4.56 -2.20
N THR A 91 3.34 4.66 -2.87
CA THR A 91 2.17 3.85 -2.52
C THR A 91 2.38 2.40 -2.95
N VAL A 92 1.72 1.46 -2.25
CA VAL A 92 1.76 0.02 -2.61
C VAL A 92 1.42 -0.19 -4.08
N SER A 93 0.36 0.45 -4.57
CA SER A 93 -0.07 0.35 -5.96
C SER A 93 0.98 0.83 -6.98
N GLU A 94 1.63 1.98 -6.71
CA GLU A 94 2.67 2.52 -7.59
C GLU A 94 3.90 1.63 -7.64
N ILE A 95 4.33 1.10 -6.48
CA ILE A 95 5.48 0.20 -6.40
C ILE A 95 5.20 -1.10 -7.17
N VAL A 96 4.02 -1.71 -6.96
CA VAL A 96 3.61 -2.92 -7.66
C VAL A 96 3.55 -2.68 -9.17
N LYS A 97 2.90 -1.60 -9.61
CA LYS A 97 2.84 -1.23 -11.04
C LYS A 97 4.24 -1.04 -11.64
N ALA A 98 5.16 -0.42 -10.91
CA ALA A 98 6.53 -0.23 -11.39
C ALA A 98 7.29 -1.55 -11.54
N ILE A 99 7.10 -2.49 -10.61
CA ILE A 99 7.72 -3.82 -10.68
C ILE A 99 7.15 -4.61 -11.86
N GLU A 100 5.82 -4.64 -12.02
CA GLU A 100 5.15 -5.36 -13.11
C GLU A 100 5.49 -4.77 -14.49
N ALA A 101 5.60 -3.44 -14.59
CA ALA A 101 6.01 -2.73 -15.81
C ALA A 101 7.53 -2.73 -16.05
N ARG A 102 8.33 -3.41 -15.22
CA ARG A 102 9.81 -3.40 -15.29
C ARG A 102 10.42 -2.01 -15.26
N ASN A 103 9.81 -1.09 -14.56
CA ASN A 103 10.26 0.30 -14.47
C ASN A 103 11.38 0.45 -13.42
N ASP A 104 12.61 0.07 -13.80
CA ASP A 104 13.77 0.17 -12.91
C ASP A 104 14.13 1.62 -12.59
N ALA A 105 13.86 2.55 -13.50
CA ALA A 105 14.08 3.98 -13.28
C ALA A 105 13.23 4.55 -12.14
N TYR A 106 11.99 4.06 -11.99
CA TYR A 106 11.15 4.40 -10.86
C TYR A 106 11.71 3.84 -9.56
N LEU A 107 12.12 2.57 -9.56
CA LEU A 107 12.65 1.90 -8.35
C LEU A 107 13.97 2.52 -7.88
N ARG A 108 14.82 3.01 -8.79
CA ARG A 108 16.07 3.71 -8.44
C ARG A 108 15.88 5.08 -7.80
N LYS A 109 14.67 5.64 -7.81
CA LYS A 109 14.38 6.89 -7.08
C LYS A 109 14.37 6.70 -5.56
N PHE A 110 14.18 5.46 -5.08
CA PHE A 110 14.15 5.19 -3.65
C PHE A 110 15.56 5.21 -3.05
N PRO A 111 15.76 5.87 -1.90
CA PRO A 111 17.04 5.91 -1.23
C PRO A 111 17.58 4.51 -0.93
N GLY A 112 18.84 4.25 -1.30
CA GLY A 112 19.49 2.96 -1.09
C GLY A 112 19.19 1.90 -2.17
N ILE A 113 18.41 2.23 -3.20
CA ILE A 113 18.11 1.32 -4.31
C ILE A 113 18.92 1.74 -5.55
N GLY A 114 20.00 1.03 -5.82
CA GLY A 114 20.81 1.19 -7.04
C GLY A 114 20.32 0.32 -8.21
N ALA A 115 21.01 0.40 -9.34
CA ALA A 115 20.67 -0.36 -10.55
C ALA A 115 20.60 -1.88 -10.31
N LYS A 116 21.56 -2.44 -9.55
CA LYS A 116 21.56 -3.88 -9.24
C LYS A 116 20.37 -4.29 -8.39
N ALA A 117 20.04 -3.49 -7.37
CA ALA A 117 18.93 -3.76 -6.47
C ALA A 117 17.57 -3.63 -7.17
N SER A 118 17.39 -2.60 -8.01
CA SER A 118 16.14 -2.42 -8.78
C SER A 118 15.90 -3.56 -9.76
N GLN A 119 16.94 -4.01 -10.47
CA GLN A 119 16.84 -5.16 -11.36
C GLN A 119 16.53 -6.46 -10.60
N GLN A 120 17.14 -6.66 -9.43
CA GLN A 120 16.89 -7.84 -8.60
C GLN A 120 15.45 -7.85 -8.07
N ILE A 121 14.93 -6.70 -7.63
CA ILE A 121 13.52 -6.56 -7.22
C ILE A 121 12.58 -6.99 -8.36
N ILE A 122 12.81 -6.49 -9.57
CA ILE A 122 11.99 -6.84 -10.74
C ILE A 122 12.10 -8.33 -11.04
N LEU A 123 13.31 -8.89 -11.08
CA LEU A 123 13.54 -10.29 -11.40
C LEU A 123 12.85 -11.24 -10.41
N ASP A 124 12.93 -10.93 -9.12
CA ASP A 124 12.42 -11.79 -8.08
C ASP A 124 10.90 -11.65 -7.87
N LEU A 125 10.34 -10.45 -8.07
CA LEU A 125 8.96 -10.13 -7.68
C LEU A 125 7.98 -9.98 -8.84
N GLN A 126 8.42 -9.70 -10.06
CA GLN A 126 7.51 -9.57 -11.20
C GLN A 126 6.67 -10.83 -11.40
N GLY A 127 5.35 -10.68 -11.55
CA GLY A 127 4.39 -11.77 -11.68
C GLY A 127 4.13 -12.56 -10.39
N LYS A 128 4.69 -12.12 -9.24
CA LYS A 128 4.51 -12.77 -7.93
C LYS A 128 3.88 -11.87 -6.88
N LEU A 129 3.56 -10.64 -7.26
CA LEU A 129 2.93 -9.65 -6.39
C LEU A 129 1.41 -9.74 -6.52
N ASN A 130 0.81 -10.81 -5.98
CA ASN A 130 -0.64 -10.91 -5.81
C ASN A 130 -1.10 -10.05 -4.62
N LEU A 131 -0.59 -8.81 -4.53
CA LEU A 131 -0.99 -7.85 -3.52
C LEU A 131 -2.32 -7.27 -3.93
N GLY A 132 -3.35 -7.86 -3.34
CA GLY A 132 -4.71 -7.42 -3.50
C GLY A 132 -5.30 -7.72 -4.86
N GLU A 133 -5.80 -8.92 -5.04
CA GLU A 133 -6.91 -9.12 -5.99
C GLU A 133 -7.96 -8.03 -5.78
N GLU A 134 -8.15 -7.53 -4.54
CA GLU A 134 -9.03 -6.39 -4.24
C GLU A 134 -8.55 -5.05 -4.84
N ILE A 135 -7.24 -4.75 -4.89
CA ILE A 135 -6.74 -3.50 -5.51
C ILE A 135 -6.80 -3.60 -7.03
N MET A 136 -6.49 -4.75 -7.59
CA MET A 136 -6.68 -4.99 -9.03
C MET A 136 -8.17 -5.02 -9.39
N ILE A 137 -9.01 -5.68 -8.60
CA ILE A 137 -10.46 -5.72 -8.79
C ILE A 137 -11.07 -4.31 -8.65
N LYS A 138 -10.61 -3.45 -7.73
CA LYS A 138 -11.08 -2.06 -7.63
C LYS A 138 -10.65 -1.21 -8.81
N ASN A 139 -9.42 -1.37 -9.31
CA ASN A 139 -8.97 -0.64 -10.50
C ASN A 139 -9.62 -1.15 -11.77
N THR A 140 -9.76 -2.48 -11.95
CA THR A 140 -10.49 -3.06 -13.07
C THR A 140 -11.97 -2.68 -13.04
N LYS A 141 -12.66 -2.70 -11.88
CA LYS A 141 -14.04 -2.26 -11.76
C LYS A 141 -14.26 -0.81 -12.21
N LEU A 142 -13.38 0.11 -11.81
CA LEU A 142 -13.48 1.51 -12.23
C LEU A 142 -13.09 1.69 -13.70
N GLU A 143 -12.14 0.94 -14.21
CA GLU A 143 -11.78 0.90 -15.63
C GLU A 143 -12.92 0.33 -16.47
N ASP A 144 -13.58 -0.73 -16.01
CA ASP A 144 -14.76 -1.31 -16.68
C ASP A 144 -15.95 -0.36 -16.66
N VAL A 145 -16.18 0.36 -15.56
CA VAL A 145 -17.19 1.43 -15.46
C VAL A 145 -16.85 2.60 -16.42
N GLU A 146 -15.56 3.01 -16.50
CA GLU A 146 -15.10 4.03 -17.46
C GLU A 146 -15.37 3.60 -18.90
N GLN A 147 -15.01 2.37 -19.25
CA GLN A 147 -15.25 1.78 -20.57
C GLN A 147 -16.76 1.73 -20.91
N ALA A 148 -17.58 1.29 -19.96
CA ALA A 148 -19.04 1.26 -20.16
C ALA A 148 -19.62 2.67 -20.38
N LEU A 149 -19.16 3.67 -19.65
CA LEU A 149 -19.61 5.06 -19.81
C LEU A 149 -19.13 5.67 -21.13
N LEU A 150 -17.91 5.34 -21.58
CA LEU A 150 -17.39 5.72 -22.90
C LEU A 150 -18.22 5.10 -24.02
N ALA A 151 -18.59 3.82 -23.91
CA ALA A 151 -19.45 3.13 -24.87
C ALA A 151 -20.87 3.73 -24.94
N LEU A 152 -21.35 4.31 -23.83
CA LEU A 152 -22.63 5.05 -23.77
C LEU A 152 -22.53 6.49 -24.30
N GLY A 153 -21.35 6.93 -24.76
CA GLY A 153 -21.15 8.22 -25.42
C GLY A 153 -20.74 9.38 -24.50
N TYR A 154 -20.45 9.13 -23.22
CA TYR A 154 -19.94 10.17 -22.31
C TYR A 154 -18.46 10.45 -22.57
N ASN A 155 -18.06 11.71 -22.43
CA ASN A 155 -16.65 12.07 -22.66
C ASN A 155 -15.77 11.83 -21.42
N LYS A 156 -14.46 11.61 -21.65
CA LYS A 156 -13.48 11.33 -20.57
C LYS A 156 -13.43 12.39 -19.47
N LYS A 157 -13.69 13.68 -19.82
CA LYS A 157 -13.66 14.78 -18.83
C LYS A 157 -14.85 14.73 -17.87
N GLU A 158 -16.00 14.32 -18.35
CA GLU A 158 -17.21 14.13 -17.54
C GLU A 158 -17.06 12.91 -16.63
N ILE A 159 -16.60 11.80 -17.19
CA ILE A 159 -16.36 10.55 -16.46
C ILE A 159 -15.34 10.77 -15.34
N ALA A 160 -14.21 11.42 -15.61
CA ALA A 160 -13.16 11.69 -14.61
C ALA A 160 -13.63 12.52 -13.40
N LYS A 161 -14.70 13.31 -13.53
CA LYS A 161 -15.30 14.08 -12.42
C LYS A 161 -16.21 13.23 -11.53
N VAL A 162 -16.75 12.15 -12.06
CA VAL A 162 -17.74 11.31 -11.39
C VAL A 162 -17.10 10.07 -10.76
N LEU A 163 -16.14 9.42 -11.44
CA LEU A 163 -15.47 8.22 -10.96
C LEU A 163 -14.96 8.30 -9.49
N PRO A 164 -14.31 9.40 -9.05
CA PRO A 164 -13.83 9.48 -7.66
C PRO A 164 -14.92 9.56 -6.60
N LYS A 165 -16.17 9.85 -7.01
CA LYS A 165 -17.33 10.04 -6.12
C LYS A 165 -18.17 8.78 -5.99
N LEU A 166 -17.84 7.72 -6.72
CA LEU A 166 -18.59 6.47 -6.70
C LEU A 166 -18.25 5.65 -5.46
N ASP A 167 -19.25 4.98 -4.93
CA ASP A 167 -19.11 4.04 -3.83
C ASP A 167 -18.51 2.72 -4.32
N GLN A 168 -17.19 2.59 -4.22
CA GLN A 168 -16.42 1.45 -4.70
C GLN A 168 -16.75 0.11 -4.03
N THR A 169 -17.62 0.11 -3.01
CA THR A 169 -18.11 -1.12 -2.36
C THR A 169 -19.19 -1.83 -3.16
N LEU A 170 -19.82 -1.11 -4.12
CA LEU A 170 -20.89 -1.61 -4.98
C LEU A 170 -20.35 -2.52 -6.09
N ASP A 171 -21.25 -3.35 -6.67
CA ASP A 171 -20.94 -4.10 -7.88
C ASP A 171 -20.87 -3.18 -9.11
N GLU A 172 -20.29 -3.67 -10.21
CA GLU A 172 -20.07 -2.89 -11.44
C GLU A 172 -21.37 -2.29 -12.02
N GLY A 173 -22.47 -3.08 -12.02
CA GLY A 173 -23.74 -2.62 -12.53
C GLY A 173 -24.37 -1.50 -11.70
N ALA A 174 -24.20 -1.54 -10.37
CA ALA A 174 -24.63 -0.48 -9.47
C ALA A 174 -23.74 0.77 -9.61
N LEU A 175 -22.44 0.61 -9.82
CA LEU A 175 -21.50 1.71 -10.08
C LEU A 175 -21.84 2.45 -11.37
N VAL A 176 -22.12 1.73 -12.46
CA VAL A 176 -22.57 2.34 -13.73
C VAL A 176 -23.86 3.12 -13.53
N LYS A 177 -24.86 2.55 -12.84
CA LYS A 177 -26.12 3.26 -12.54
C LYS A 177 -25.92 4.51 -11.68
N GLN A 178 -25.02 4.45 -10.70
CA GLN A 178 -24.68 5.60 -9.84
C GLN A 178 -23.97 6.69 -10.65
N ALA A 179 -23.03 6.31 -11.52
CA ALA A 179 -22.33 7.23 -12.41
C ALA A 179 -23.30 7.93 -13.38
N LEU A 180 -24.21 7.18 -14.01
CA LEU A 180 -25.23 7.74 -14.92
C LEU A 180 -26.13 8.75 -14.22
N LYS A 181 -26.58 8.45 -12.97
CA LYS A 181 -27.37 9.41 -12.18
C LYS A 181 -26.60 10.70 -11.85
N ALA A 182 -25.26 10.61 -11.70
CA ALA A 182 -24.42 11.77 -11.42
C ALA A 182 -24.07 12.58 -12.68
N LEU A 183 -24.09 11.94 -13.86
CA LEU A 183 -23.81 12.57 -15.16
C LEU A 183 -25.03 13.25 -15.76
N VAL A 184 -26.26 12.80 -15.44
CA VAL A 184 -27.53 13.36 -15.96
C VAL A 184 -28.00 14.63 -15.20
N LYS A 185 -27.26 15.02 -14.14
CA LYS A 185 -27.49 16.30 -13.45
C LYS A 185 -26.58 17.39 -14.02
#